data_0c971868f3ca4476a3e823d79ebf8d07
#
_entry.id   0c971868f3ca4476a3e823d79ebf8d07
#
_cell.length_a   1.000
_cell.length_b   1.000
_cell.length_c   1.000
_cell.angle_alpha   90.00
_cell.angle_beta   90.00
_cell.angle_gamma   90.00
#
_symmetry.space_group_name_H-M   'P 1'
#
loop_
_entity.id
_entity.type
_entity.pdbx_description
1 polymer ?
#
loop_
_entity_poly.entity_id
_entity_poly.type
_entity_poly.pdbx_seq_one_letter_code
_entity_poly.pdbx_strand_id
1 'polypeptide(L)'
;MSPKLVMNIAIAFYIIAALLGIFLAIQSSFWIIPVGIVCMAIGYLYTGGPIPISWTPFGELFSGLFMGMIIIVLSFFIQTGNVQGYAFWISIPIVITIGLINMANNIRDRVKDKESGRKTLPILLGKRASVIFMAAMYI
;
A
#
# COMPACT_ATOMS: atom_id res chain seq x y z
N MET A 1 -23.18 1.40 -10.08
CA MET A 1 -22.85 2.83 -9.80
C MET A 1 -22.34 3.47 -11.08
N SER A 2 -22.66 4.74 -11.36
CA SER A 2 -22.11 5.42 -12.53
C SER A 2 -20.62 5.75 -12.31
N PRO A 3 -19.76 5.74 -13.35
CA PRO A 3 -18.35 6.09 -13.22
C PRO A 3 -18.09 7.47 -12.61
N LYS A 4 -18.97 8.44 -12.94
CA LYS A 4 -18.92 9.80 -12.37
C LYS A 4 -19.14 9.80 -10.84
N LEU A 5 -20.09 9.01 -10.35
CA LEU A 5 -20.35 8.92 -8.91
C LEU A 5 -19.17 8.29 -8.16
N VAL A 6 -18.56 7.24 -8.71
CA VAL A 6 -17.36 6.62 -8.14
C VAL A 6 -16.21 7.61 -8.08
N MET A 7 -15.98 8.37 -9.15
CA MET A 7 -14.95 9.41 -9.20
C MET A 7 -15.19 10.51 -8.15
N ASN A 8 -16.42 11.01 -8.04
CA ASN A 8 -16.75 12.05 -7.05
C ASN A 8 -16.54 11.57 -5.61
N ILE A 9 -16.91 10.32 -5.30
CA ILE A 9 -16.66 9.70 -4.00
C ILE A 9 -15.14 9.59 -3.74
N ALA A 10 -14.36 9.14 -4.72
CA ALA A 10 -12.91 9.05 -4.57
C ALA A 10 -12.28 10.43 -4.30
N ILE A 11 -12.67 11.47 -5.06
CA ILE A 11 -12.19 12.83 -4.85
C ILE A 11 -12.58 13.32 -3.45
N ALA A 12 -13.81 13.09 -3.01
CA ALA A 12 -14.26 13.48 -1.66
C ALA A 12 -13.40 12.82 -0.57
N PHE A 13 -13.09 11.53 -0.69
CA PHE A 13 -12.18 10.86 0.26
C PHE A 13 -10.76 11.41 0.23
N TYR A 14 -10.23 11.77 -0.95
CA TYR A 14 -8.92 12.41 -1.04
C TYR A 14 -8.90 13.78 -0.36
N ILE A 15 -9.95 14.59 -0.54
CA ILE A 15 -10.09 15.90 0.13
C ILE A 15 -10.16 15.71 1.65
N ILE A 16 -11.00 14.78 2.13
CA ILE A 16 -11.12 14.49 3.57
C ILE A 16 -9.77 14.03 4.13
N ALA A 17 -9.08 13.13 3.45
CA ALA A 17 -7.76 12.67 3.88
C ALA A 17 -6.73 13.82 3.95
N ALA A 18 -6.73 14.72 2.96
CA ALA A 18 -5.86 15.89 2.96
C ALA A 18 -6.15 16.83 4.14
N LEU A 19 -7.43 17.12 4.41
CA LEU A 19 -7.84 17.97 5.55
C LEU A 19 -7.46 17.36 6.89
N LEU A 20 -7.67 16.05 7.07
CA LEU A 20 -7.25 15.33 8.26
C LEU A 20 -5.72 15.31 8.40
N GLY A 21 -4.98 15.13 7.30
CA GLY A 21 -3.52 15.19 7.29
C GLY A 21 -2.99 16.57 7.70
N ILE A 22 -3.60 17.66 7.22
CA ILE A 22 -3.25 19.02 7.62
C ILE A 22 -3.58 19.23 9.12
N PHE A 23 -4.74 18.78 9.57
CA PHE A 23 -5.11 18.84 11.00
C PHE A 23 -4.07 18.14 11.87
N LEU A 24 -3.68 16.91 11.53
CA LEU A 24 -2.64 16.15 12.25
C LEU A 24 -1.27 16.85 12.20
N ALA A 25 -0.94 17.49 11.09
CA ALA A 25 0.31 18.23 10.95
C ALA A 25 0.36 19.44 11.89
N ILE A 26 -0.75 20.17 12.06
CA ILE A 26 -0.86 21.30 12.99
C ILE A 26 -0.75 20.84 14.44
N GLN A 27 -1.33 19.69 14.78
CA GLN A 27 -1.34 19.15 16.14
C GLN A 27 -0.04 18.44 16.55
N SER A 28 0.73 17.95 15.58
CA SER A 28 1.93 17.15 15.85
C SER A 28 3.19 17.75 15.22
N SER A 29 3.32 17.63 13.90
CA SER A 29 4.52 18.11 13.19
C SER A 29 4.25 18.37 11.72
N PHE A 30 4.80 19.47 11.18
CA PHE A 30 4.71 19.80 9.75
C PHE A 30 5.38 18.77 8.81
N TRP A 31 6.25 17.89 9.33
CA TRP A 31 6.80 16.76 8.56
C TRP A 31 5.74 15.76 8.06
N ILE A 32 4.55 15.75 8.68
CA ILE A 32 3.42 14.92 8.23
C ILE A 32 2.94 15.34 6.84
N ILE A 33 3.04 16.63 6.47
CA ILE A 33 2.57 17.12 5.17
C ILE A 33 3.33 16.47 4.00
N PRO A 34 4.67 16.56 3.89
CA PRO A 34 5.39 15.93 2.80
C PRO A 34 5.21 14.41 2.78
N VAL A 35 5.17 13.74 3.93
CA VAL A 35 4.89 12.30 3.99
C VAL A 35 3.48 11.98 3.49
N GLY A 36 2.48 12.76 3.90
CA GLY A 36 1.10 12.62 3.43
C GLY A 36 0.97 12.79 1.93
N ILE A 37 1.65 13.80 1.35
CA ILE A 37 1.67 14.03 -0.10
C ILE A 37 2.24 12.80 -0.82
N VAL A 38 3.36 12.26 -0.34
CA VAL A 38 3.97 11.05 -0.92
C VAL A 38 3.02 9.85 -0.82
N CYS A 39 2.38 9.64 0.34
CA CYS A 39 1.41 8.55 0.54
C CYS A 39 0.21 8.69 -0.41
N MET A 40 -0.34 9.89 -0.57
CA MET A 40 -1.44 10.16 -1.50
C MET A 40 -1.03 9.92 -2.95
N ALA A 41 0.16 10.36 -3.35
CA ALA A 41 0.71 10.13 -4.69
C ALA A 41 0.89 8.64 -4.97
N ILE A 42 1.49 7.88 -4.04
CA ILE A 42 1.67 6.42 -4.17
C ILE A 42 0.30 5.71 -4.18
N GLY A 43 -0.65 6.12 -3.34
CA GLY A 43 -2.02 5.59 -3.35
C GLY A 43 -2.70 5.76 -4.71
N TYR A 44 -2.54 6.91 -5.34
CA TYR A 44 -3.02 7.13 -6.71
C TYR A 44 -2.28 6.26 -7.73
N LEU A 45 -0.94 6.29 -7.72
CA LEU A 45 -0.10 5.54 -8.65
C LEU A 45 -0.19 4.02 -8.47
N TYR A 46 -0.72 3.56 -7.32
CA TYR A 46 -0.91 2.13 -7.07
C TYR A 46 -1.91 1.51 -8.05
N THR A 47 -3.00 2.20 -8.37
CA THR A 47 -4.05 1.72 -9.29
C THR A 47 -4.22 2.59 -10.53
N GLY A 48 -3.71 3.82 -10.51
CA GLY A 48 -3.83 4.82 -11.57
C GLY A 48 -2.51 5.11 -12.28
N GLY A 49 -2.56 6.07 -13.20
CA GLY A 49 -1.39 6.48 -13.99
C GLY A 49 -1.09 5.55 -15.18
N PRO A 50 0.00 5.84 -15.91
CA PRO A 50 0.35 5.11 -17.14
C PRO A 50 0.82 3.67 -16.89
N ILE A 51 1.45 3.41 -15.73
CA ILE A 51 1.88 2.07 -15.30
C ILE A 51 1.56 1.94 -13.82
N PRO A 52 0.36 1.39 -13.48
CA PRO A 52 -0.02 1.18 -12.07
C PRO A 52 0.96 0.26 -11.35
N ILE A 53 1.35 0.61 -10.12
CA ILE A 53 2.26 -0.20 -9.31
C ILE A 53 1.69 -1.62 -9.11
N SER A 54 0.37 -1.74 -8.94
CA SER A 54 -0.34 -3.02 -8.81
C SER A 54 -0.24 -3.92 -10.05
N TRP A 55 0.20 -3.40 -11.20
CA TRP A 55 0.43 -4.18 -12.42
C TRP A 55 1.85 -4.72 -12.50
N THR A 56 2.72 -4.30 -11.60
CA THR A 56 4.13 -4.63 -11.55
C THR A 56 4.42 -5.71 -10.50
N PRO A 57 5.62 -6.31 -10.48
CA PRO A 57 6.03 -7.27 -9.45
C PRO A 57 6.23 -6.65 -8.06
N PHE A 58 6.14 -5.33 -7.96
CA PHE A 58 6.36 -4.59 -6.72
C PHE A 58 5.05 -4.30 -5.96
N GLY A 59 3.89 -4.69 -6.49
CA GLY A 59 2.58 -4.43 -5.87
C GLY A 59 2.49 -4.92 -4.43
N GLU A 60 2.96 -6.14 -4.16
CA GLU A 60 2.96 -6.74 -2.82
C GLU A 60 3.87 -5.98 -1.85
N LEU A 61 5.04 -5.57 -2.30
CA LEU A 61 6.00 -4.82 -1.48
C LEU A 61 5.45 -3.42 -1.13
N PHE A 62 4.94 -2.70 -2.12
CA PHE A 62 4.39 -1.36 -1.89
C PHE A 62 3.15 -1.39 -1.01
N SER A 63 2.24 -2.35 -1.18
CA SER A 63 1.09 -2.49 -0.29
C SER A 63 1.54 -2.76 1.15
N GLY A 64 2.50 -3.67 1.36
CA GLY A 64 3.04 -3.95 2.68
C GLY A 64 3.71 -2.74 3.33
N LEU A 65 4.57 -2.04 2.59
CA LEU A 65 5.28 -0.86 3.12
C LEU A 65 4.33 0.28 3.47
N PHE A 66 3.42 0.66 2.55
CA PHE A 66 2.56 1.83 2.77
C PHE A 66 1.40 1.55 3.70
N MET A 67 0.76 0.40 3.63
CA MET A 67 -0.35 0.02 4.53
C MET A 67 0.11 -0.63 5.84
N GLY A 68 1.34 -1.11 5.90
CA GLY A 68 1.93 -1.69 7.11
C GLY A 68 2.88 -0.72 7.80
N MET A 69 4.10 -0.59 7.30
CA MET A 69 5.18 0.16 7.98
C MET A 69 4.87 1.65 8.14
N ILE A 70 4.49 2.34 7.06
CA ILE A 70 4.28 3.80 7.09
C ILE A 70 3.17 4.15 8.07
N ILE A 71 2.05 3.42 8.08
CA ILE A 71 0.94 3.68 9.01
C ILE A 71 1.41 3.51 10.46
N ILE A 72 2.14 2.44 10.78
CA ILE A 72 2.61 2.18 12.15
C ILE A 72 3.60 3.24 12.60
N VAL A 73 4.62 3.53 11.78
CA VAL A 73 5.66 4.51 12.12
C VAL A 73 5.07 5.92 12.26
N LEU A 74 4.16 6.33 11.36
CA LEU A 74 3.49 7.61 11.47
C LEU A 74 2.57 7.69 12.70
N SER A 75 1.78 6.65 12.96
CA SER A 75 0.91 6.62 14.14
C SER A 75 1.71 6.74 15.44
N PHE A 76 2.86 6.07 15.50
CA PHE A 76 3.78 6.16 16.62
C PHE A 76 4.37 7.58 16.73
N PHE A 77 4.86 8.14 15.62
CA PHE A 77 5.41 9.49 15.58
C PHE A 77 4.40 10.55 16.01
N ILE A 78 3.15 10.49 15.53
CA ILE A 78 2.10 11.45 15.87
C ILE A 78 1.81 11.45 17.37
N GLN A 79 1.88 10.28 18.03
CA GLN A 79 1.57 10.13 19.45
C GLN A 79 2.74 10.46 20.37
N THR A 80 3.98 10.22 19.93
CA THR A 80 5.18 10.35 20.80
C THR A 80 6.06 11.54 20.45
N GLY A 81 5.87 12.16 19.27
CA GLY A 81 6.72 13.21 18.74
C GLY A 81 8.08 12.73 18.24
N ASN A 82 8.39 11.44 18.31
CA ASN A 82 9.69 10.87 17.97
C ASN A 82 9.59 9.66 17.05
N VAL A 83 10.55 9.53 16.12
CA VAL A 83 10.71 8.32 15.32
C VAL A 83 11.66 7.38 16.06
N GLN A 84 11.13 6.25 16.51
CA GLN A 84 11.92 5.23 17.21
C GLN A 84 12.25 4.07 16.28
N GLY A 85 13.52 3.64 16.30
CA GLY A 85 13.99 2.54 15.42
C GLY A 85 13.21 1.24 15.59
N TYR A 86 12.73 0.92 16.79
CA TYR A 86 11.95 -0.29 17.02
C TYR A 86 10.58 -0.27 16.33
N ALA A 87 10.00 0.91 16.03
CA ALA A 87 8.74 0.99 15.30
C ALA A 87 8.83 0.37 13.91
N PHE A 88 10.00 0.46 13.27
CA PHE A 88 10.26 -0.20 11.98
C PHE A 88 10.31 -1.74 12.16
N TRP A 89 10.98 -2.23 13.19
CA TRP A 89 11.09 -3.66 13.43
C TRP A 89 9.75 -4.32 13.75
N ILE A 90 8.93 -3.72 14.63
CA ILE A 90 7.61 -4.25 14.96
C ILE A 90 6.60 -4.16 13.81
N SER A 91 6.85 -3.30 12.81
CA SER A 91 6.01 -3.22 11.62
C SER A 91 6.28 -4.33 10.59
N ILE A 92 7.45 -5.00 10.63
CA ILE A 92 7.83 -6.02 9.65
C ILE A 92 6.80 -7.14 9.52
N PRO A 93 6.29 -7.75 10.60
CA PRO A 93 5.27 -8.80 10.48
C PRO A 93 4.00 -8.30 9.77
N ILE A 94 3.62 -7.05 9.99
CA ILE A 94 2.45 -6.44 9.34
C ILE A 94 2.73 -6.19 7.86
N VAL A 95 3.91 -5.70 7.50
CA VAL A 95 4.36 -5.54 6.10
C VAL A 95 4.26 -6.87 5.36
N ILE A 96 4.80 -7.92 5.95
CA ILE A 96 4.77 -9.28 5.39
C ILE A 96 3.32 -9.74 5.22
N THR A 97 2.51 -9.64 6.27
CA THR A 97 1.11 -10.10 6.25
C THR A 97 0.29 -9.40 5.16
N ILE A 98 0.39 -8.07 5.06
CA ILE A 98 -0.33 -7.29 4.03
C ILE A 98 0.17 -7.67 2.63
N GLY A 99 1.49 -7.78 2.44
CA GLY A 99 2.08 -8.23 1.18
C GLY A 99 1.59 -9.63 0.77
N LEU A 100 1.48 -10.56 1.72
CA LEU A 100 1.00 -11.92 1.48
C LEU A 100 -0.51 -11.98 1.18
N ILE A 101 -1.34 -11.14 1.81
CA ILE A 101 -2.76 -11.00 1.45
C ILE A 101 -2.89 -10.55 0.00
N ASN A 102 -2.12 -9.53 -0.41
CA ASN A 102 -2.11 -9.06 -1.79
C ASN A 102 -1.60 -10.14 -2.75
N MET A 103 -0.54 -10.85 -2.37
CA MET A 103 0.01 -11.97 -3.14
C MET A 103 -1.01 -13.10 -3.32
N ALA A 104 -1.78 -13.46 -2.28
CA ALA A 104 -2.83 -14.48 -2.37
C ALA A 104 -3.90 -14.08 -3.40
N ASN A 105 -4.31 -12.80 -3.42
CA ASN A 105 -5.23 -12.27 -4.42
C ASN A 105 -4.63 -12.36 -5.83
N ASN A 106 -3.37 -11.97 -6.01
CA ASN A 106 -2.69 -12.02 -7.32
C ASN A 106 -2.45 -13.46 -7.80
N ILE A 107 -2.25 -14.43 -6.89
CA ILE A 107 -2.19 -15.87 -7.23
C ILE A 107 -3.55 -16.35 -7.74
N ARG A 108 -4.65 -15.98 -7.06
CA ARG A 108 -6.01 -16.34 -7.45
C ARG A 108 -6.36 -15.79 -8.83
N ASP A 109 -6.04 -14.52 -9.07
CA ASP A 109 -6.45 -13.78 -10.26
C ASP A 109 -5.41 -13.87 -11.40
N ARG A 110 -4.32 -14.64 -11.23
CA ARG A 110 -3.14 -14.71 -12.11
C ARG A 110 -3.43 -14.89 -13.60
N VAL A 111 -4.40 -15.75 -13.95
CA VAL A 111 -4.73 -16.03 -15.37
C VAL A 111 -5.36 -14.79 -16.00
N LYS A 112 -6.38 -14.23 -15.35
CA LYS A 112 -7.08 -13.04 -15.78
C LYS A 112 -6.16 -11.82 -15.86
N ASP A 113 -5.28 -11.67 -14.87
CA ASP A 113 -4.32 -10.58 -14.81
C ASP A 113 -3.30 -10.66 -15.95
N LYS A 114 -2.83 -11.88 -16.28
CA LYS A 114 -1.94 -12.10 -17.43
C LYS A 114 -2.61 -11.73 -18.76
N GLU A 115 -3.87 -12.10 -18.95
CA GLU A 115 -4.64 -11.74 -20.13
C GLU A 115 -4.84 -10.22 -20.26
N SER A 116 -4.94 -9.53 -19.12
CA SER A 116 -5.02 -8.06 -19.06
C SER A 116 -3.67 -7.34 -19.24
N GLY A 117 -2.56 -8.07 -19.45
CA GLY A 117 -1.23 -7.52 -19.66
C GLY A 117 -0.47 -7.13 -18.38
N ARG A 118 -0.97 -7.49 -17.19
CA ARG A 118 -0.28 -7.29 -15.92
C ARG A 118 0.97 -8.16 -15.81
N LYS A 119 1.95 -7.70 -15.03
CA LYS A 119 3.21 -8.41 -14.76
C LYS A 119 3.45 -8.55 -13.25
N THR A 120 2.43 -9.02 -12.51
CA THR A 120 2.53 -9.23 -11.05
C THR A 120 3.53 -10.32 -10.69
N LEU A 121 4.03 -10.32 -9.47
CA LEU A 121 5.02 -11.31 -9.01
C LEU A 121 4.54 -12.76 -9.23
N PRO A 122 3.28 -13.16 -8.95
CA PRO A 122 2.78 -14.50 -9.26
C PRO A 122 2.74 -14.85 -10.75
N ILE A 123 2.62 -13.87 -11.64
CA ILE A 123 2.69 -14.13 -13.08
C ILE A 123 4.12 -14.51 -13.48
N LEU A 124 5.11 -13.82 -12.92
CA LEU A 124 6.53 -14.08 -13.21
C LEU A 124 7.02 -15.39 -12.61
N LEU A 125 6.69 -15.67 -11.35
CA LEU A 125 7.13 -16.88 -10.64
C LEU A 125 6.35 -18.13 -11.06
N GLY A 126 5.11 -17.98 -11.52
CA GLY A 126 4.19 -19.07 -11.74
C GLY A 126 3.49 -19.51 -10.43
N LYS A 127 2.37 -20.24 -10.54
CA LYS A 127 1.50 -20.59 -9.41
C LYS A 127 2.24 -21.35 -8.31
N ARG A 128 2.99 -22.40 -8.68
CA ARG A 128 3.66 -23.29 -7.70
C ARG A 128 4.72 -22.55 -6.88
N ALA A 129 5.60 -21.80 -7.55
CA ALA A 129 6.66 -21.05 -6.87
C ALA A 129 6.07 -19.93 -6.00
N SER A 130 5.00 -19.27 -6.45
CA SER A 130 4.32 -18.24 -5.66
C SER A 130 3.71 -18.79 -4.37
N VAL A 131 3.09 -19.98 -4.42
CA VAL A 131 2.54 -20.62 -3.23
C VAL A 131 3.65 -21.03 -2.25
N ILE A 132 4.75 -21.58 -2.76
CA ILE A 132 5.92 -21.96 -1.93
C ILE A 132 6.51 -20.70 -1.28
N PHE A 133 6.71 -19.63 -2.04
CA PHE A 133 7.21 -18.35 -1.52
C PHE A 133 6.29 -17.81 -0.41
N MET A 134 4.97 -17.80 -0.66
CA MET A 134 3.99 -17.36 0.33
C MET A 134 4.05 -18.20 1.62
N ALA A 135 4.13 -19.53 1.49
CA ALA A 135 4.25 -20.44 2.64
C ALA A 135 5.55 -20.21 3.43
N ALA A 136 6.67 -20.00 2.73
CA ALA A 136 7.97 -19.73 3.37
C ALA A 136 8.01 -18.40 4.14
N MET A 137 7.21 -17.42 3.73
CA MET A 137 7.12 -16.13 4.42
C MET A 137 6.18 -16.15 5.65
N TYR A 138 5.37 -17.21 5.80
CA TYR A 138 4.49 -17.41 6.97
C TYR A 138 5.19 -18.11 8.14
N ILE A 139 6.34 -18.75 7.91
CA ILE A 139 7.12 -19.50 8.91
C ILE A 139 8.19 -18.58 9.51
#